data_d1f7d3e09551531b01e669bbaf2661fd
#
_entry.id   d1f7d3e09551531b01e669bbaf2661fd
#
_cell.length_a   1.000
_cell.length_b   1.000
_cell.length_c   1.000
_cell.angle_alpha   90.00
_cell.angle_beta   90.00
_cell.angle_gamma   90.00
#
_symmetry.space_group_name_H-M   'P 1'
#
loop_
_entity.id
_entity.type
_entity.pdbx_description
1 polymer ?
#
loop_
_entity_poly.entity_id
_entity_poly.type
_entity_poly.pdbx_seq_one_letter_code
_entity_poly.pdbx_strand_id
1 'polypeptide(L)'
;MLEGKSVNLRLMEKEELHILADWLNDPKYMGIHETQETVEDLEKSFSRSGSQWFFIENKDRAKIGWVAKYLIGSQTTVGFGVTPDERCKGYATEATSIIIDYLFLTNDIVRIQADTGTNNKASQRVLEKAGFCKEGTIRKHFFSTGKWRDSFLYSILREEWKAPKILTKVKS
;
A
#
# COMPACT_ATOMS: atom_id res chain seq x y z
N MET A 1 0.96 0.02 16.78
CA MET A 1 1.11 1.20 15.91
C MET A 1 2.57 1.30 15.49
N LEU A 2 2.84 1.50 14.20
CA LEU A 2 4.19 1.73 13.68
C LEU A 2 4.39 3.23 13.50
N GLU A 3 5.35 3.80 14.19
CA GLU A 3 5.55 5.25 14.21
C GLU A 3 6.59 5.69 13.17
N GLY A 4 6.21 6.59 12.30
CA GLY A 4 7.09 7.28 11.36
C GLY A 4 7.35 8.73 11.78
N LYS A 5 7.98 9.48 10.89
CA LYS A 5 8.31 10.90 11.11
C LYS A 5 7.07 11.79 10.97
N SER A 6 6.36 11.66 9.86
CA SER A 6 5.19 12.49 9.50
C SER A 6 3.88 11.72 9.59
N VAL A 7 3.92 10.40 9.43
CA VAL A 7 2.75 9.52 9.53
C VAL A 7 3.03 8.33 10.44
N ASN A 8 1.95 7.72 10.89
CA ASN A 8 1.97 6.46 11.63
C ASN A 8 1.12 5.43 10.89
N LEU A 9 1.42 4.13 11.07
CA LEU A 9 0.56 3.06 10.59
C LEU A 9 -0.13 2.40 11.79
N ARG A 10 -1.45 2.47 11.81
CA ARG A 10 -2.29 1.80 12.80
C ARG A 10 -3.00 0.62 12.14
N LEU A 11 -2.90 -0.55 12.77
CA LEU A 11 -3.63 -1.72 12.29
C LEU A 11 -5.13 -1.39 12.21
N MET A 12 -5.73 -1.70 11.07
CA MET A 12 -7.15 -1.48 10.81
C MET A 12 -7.97 -2.56 11.51
N GLU A 13 -9.08 -2.19 12.10
CA GLU A 13 -10.05 -3.09 12.70
C GLU A 13 -11.17 -3.41 11.70
N LYS A 14 -11.78 -4.58 11.84
CA LYS A 14 -12.82 -5.03 10.90
C LYS A 14 -14.01 -4.07 10.85
N GLU A 15 -14.38 -3.51 11.98
CA GLU A 15 -15.49 -2.58 12.13
C GLU A 15 -15.27 -1.25 11.39
N GLU A 16 -14.02 -0.97 11.02
CA GLU A 16 -13.62 0.26 10.31
C GLU A 16 -13.59 0.10 8.78
N LEU A 17 -13.89 -1.07 8.25
CA LEU A 17 -13.85 -1.34 6.80
C LEU A 17 -14.81 -0.46 6.00
N HIS A 18 -15.89 0.04 6.61
CA HIS A 18 -16.79 0.99 5.99
C HIS A 18 -16.06 2.28 5.55
N ILE A 19 -15.09 2.76 6.33
CA ILE A 19 -14.29 3.94 5.98
C ILE A 19 -13.47 3.68 4.71
N LEU A 20 -12.87 2.49 4.61
CA LEU A 20 -12.12 2.09 3.43
C LEU A 20 -13.04 1.95 2.22
N ALA A 21 -14.24 1.34 2.39
CA ALA A 21 -15.24 1.23 1.33
C ALA A 21 -15.66 2.59 0.80
N ASP A 22 -15.94 3.56 1.68
CA ASP A 22 -16.30 4.92 1.30
C ASP A 22 -15.18 5.57 0.45
N TRP A 23 -13.93 5.38 0.85
CA TRP A 23 -12.79 5.92 0.08
C TRP A 23 -12.62 5.23 -1.28
N LEU A 24 -12.70 3.91 -1.34
CA LEU A 24 -12.51 3.16 -2.59
C LEU A 24 -13.64 3.40 -3.59
N ASN A 25 -14.83 3.75 -3.11
CA ASN A 25 -15.99 4.06 -3.94
C ASN A 25 -16.09 5.56 -4.32
N ASP A 26 -15.26 6.43 -3.73
CA ASP A 26 -15.20 7.83 -4.12
C ASP A 26 -14.34 8.00 -5.40
N PRO A 27 -14.94 8.44 -6.53
CA PRO A 27 -14.20 8.68 -7.77
C PRO A 27 -13.05 9.66 -7.63
N LYS A 28 -13.15 10.61 -6.69
CA LYS A 28 -12.08 11.56 -6.38
C LYS A 28 -10.89 10.90 -5.70
N TYR A 29 -11.16 9.86 -4.89
CA TYR A 29 -10.14 9.17 -4.13
C TYR A 29 -9.29 8.25 -5.01
N MET A 30 -9.92 7.36 -5.74
CA MET A 30 -9.21 6.31 -6.49
C MET A 30 -9.00 6.64 -7.97
N GLY A 31 -9.68 7.65 -8.46
CA GLY A 31 -9.46 8.21 -9.80
C GLY A 31 -9.89 7.35 -10.98
N ILE A 32 -9.90 6.02 -10.87
CA ILE A 32 -10.10 5.15 -12.04
C ILE A 32 -10.77 3.80 -11.66
N HIS A 33 -11.05 3.52 -10.40
CA HIS A 33 -11.74 2.27 -10.07
C HIS A 33 -13.23 2.38 -10.38
N GLU A 34 -13.65 1.67 -11.41
CA GLU A 34 -15.06 1.56 -11.80
C GLU A 34 -15.81 0.44 -11.06
N THR A 35 -15.09 -0.42 -10.36
CA THR A 35 -15.68 -1.46 -9.53
C THR A 35 -15.98 -0.90 -8.14
N GLN A 36 -17.25 -0.99 -7.76
CA GLN A 36 -17.64 -0.68 -6.38
C GLN A 36 -17.19 -1.82 -5.46
N GLU A 37 -16.44 -1.44 -4.44
CA GLU A 37 -16.01 -2.36 -3.38
C GLU A 37 -17.04 -2.32 -2.25
N THR A 38 -17.73 -3.41 -2.02
CA THR A 38 -18.64 -3.51 -0.87
C THR A 38 -17.84 -3.80 0.41
N VAL A 39 -18.44 -3.49 1.57
CA VAL A 39 -17.84 -3.87 2.86
C VAL A 39 -17.64 -5.39 2.92
N GLU A 40 -18.55 -6.18 2.36
CA GLU A 40 -18.43 -7.64 2.31
C GLU A 40 -17.23 -8.11 1.47
N ASP A 41 -16.95 -7.47 0.32
CA ASP A 41 -15.78 -7.80 -0.50
C ASP A 41 -14.48 -7.44 0.21
N LEU A 42 -14.48 -6.31 0.91
CA LEU A 42 -13.36 -5.89 1.76
C LEU A 42 -13.16 -6.83 2.95
N GLU A 43 -14.24 -7.32 3.58
CA GLU A 43 -14.15 -8.33 4.63
C GLU A 43 -13.51 -9.63 4.14
N LYS A 44 -13.85 -10.10 2.94
CA LYS A 44 -13.21 -11.26 2.32
C LYS A 44 -11.71 -11.04 2.10
N SER A 45 -11.34 -9.87 1.63
CA SER A 45 -9.93 -9.49 1.40
C SER A 45 -9.17 -9.31 2.71
N PHE A 46 -9.80 -8.67 3.69
CA PHE A 46 -9.27 -8.44 5.03
C PHE A 46 -9.02 -9.74 5.79
N SER A 47 -9.95 -10.69 5.72
CA SER A 47 -9.89 -11.98 6.40
C SER A 47 -9.00 -13.01 5.69
N ARG A 48 -8.44 -12.67 4.52
CA ARG A 48 -7.55 -13.57 3.78
C ARG A 48 -6.28 -13.82 4.58
N SER A 49 -5.91 -15.10 4.71
CA SER A 49 -4.68 -15.48 5.41
C SER A 49 -3.46 -14.72 4.87
N GLY A 50 -2.67 -14.16 5.78
CA GLY A 50 -1.48 -13.39 5.45
C GLY A 50 -1.75 -11.93 5.06
N SER A 51 -3.00 -11.47 5.05
CA SER A 51 -3.32 -10.05 4.85
C SER A 51 -3.18 -9.25 6.14
N GLN A 52 -2.67 -8.03 6.03
CA GLN A 52 -2.64 -7.04 7.11
C GLN A 52 -2.93 -5.68 6.51
N TRP A 53 -3.88 -4.96 7.09
CA TRP A 53 -4.33 -3.66 6.64
C TRP A 53 -4.08 -2.61 7.71
N PHE A 54 -3.58 -1.46 7.31
CA PHE A 54 -3.26 -0.36 8.20
C PHE A 54 -3.89 0.93 7.67
N PHE A 55 -4.41 1.75 8.57
CA PHE A 55 -4.64 3.15 8.26
C PHE A 55 -3.30 3.90 8.31
N ILE A 56 -3.12 4.81 7.37
CA ILE A 56 -2.13 5.86 7.46
C ILE A 56 -2.78 6.98 8.27
N GLU A 57 -2.21 7.29 9.41
CA GLU A 57 -2.64 8.40 10.27
C GLU A 57 -1.58 9.50 10.26
N ASN A 58 -2.00 10.76 10.16
CA ASN A 58 -1.10 11.90 10.39
C ASN A 58 -0.77 12.05 11.88
N LYS A 59 0.00 13.06 12.26
CA LYS A 59 0.38 13.28 13.66
C LYS A 59 -0.76 13.75 14.55
N ASP A 60 -1.83 14.25 13.97
CA ASP A 60 -3.08 14.60 14.65
C ASP A 60 -4.05 13.41 14.77
N ARG A 61 -3.59 12.19 14.37
CA ARG A 61 -4.37 10.94 14.34
C ARG A 61 -5.54 10.94 13.36
N ALA A 62 -5.57 11.87 12.42
CA ALA A 62 -6.52 11.80 11.32
C ALA A 62 -6.14 10.69 10.34
N LYS A 63 -7.12 9.88 9.96
CA LYS A 63 -6.97 8.84 8.94
C LYS A 63 -6.89 9.51 7.57
N ILE A 64 -5.77 9.37 6.89
CA ILE A 64 -5.46 10.05 5.63
C ILE A 64 -5.18 9.09 4.48
N GLY A 65 -5.23 7.80 4.74
CA GLY A 65 -4.98 6.78 3.73
C GLY A 65 -4.88 5.39 4.32
N TRP A 66 -4.46 4.46 3.50
CA TRP A 66 -4.26 3.07 3.87
C TRP A 66 -3.01 2.49 3.24
N VAL A 67 -2.46 1.48 3.87
CA VAL A 67 -1.45 0.57 3.31
C VAL A 67 -1.80 -0.84 3.70
N ALA A 68 -1.63 -1.78 2.77
CA ALA A 68 -1.92 -3.18 3.01
C ALA A 68 -0.76 -4.08 2.57
N LYS A 69 -0.59 -5.17 3.29
CA LYS A 69 0.22 -6.31 2.90
C LYS A 69 -0.72 -7.48 2.63
N TYR A 70 -0.53 -8.17 1.53
CA TYR A 70 -1.28 -9.37 1.17
C TYR A 70 -0.41 -10.35 0.39
N LEU A 71 -0.87 -11.57 0.22
CA LEU A 71 -0.17 -12.60 -0.54
C LEU A 71 -0.83 -12.79 -1.90
N ILE A 72 -0.04 -12.78 -2.96
CA ILE A 72 -0.42 -13.28 -4.29
C ILE A 72 0.40 -14.54 -4.53
N GLY A 73 -0.26 -15.70 -4.43
CA GLY A 73 0.46 -16.97 -4.32
C GLY A 73 1.34 -16.96 -3.07
N SER A 74 2.64 -17.18 -3.22
CA SER A 74 3.64 -17.09 -2.14
C SER A 74 4.30 -15.72 -2.02
N GLN A 75 3.94 -14.76 -2.88
CA GLN A 75 4.63 -13.47 -2.95
C GLN A 75 3.98 -12.44 -2.04
N THR A 76 4.80 -11.83 -1.16
CA THR A 76 4.39 -10.68 -0.36
C THR A 76 4.23 -9.47 -1.24
N THR A 77 3.00 -8.95 -1.29
CA THR A 77 2.62 -7.80 -2.10
C THR A 77 2.14 -6.67 -1.19
N VAL A 78 2.44 -5.44 -1.53
CA VAL A 78 1.97 -4.25 -0.83
C VAL A 78 1.16 -3.35 -1.76
N GLY A 79 0.11 -2.74 -1.19
CA GLY A 79 -0.69 -1.71 -1.84
C GLY A 79 -0.88 -0.52 -0.90
N PHE A 80 -1.18 0.64 -1.46
CA PHE A 80 -1.37 1.87 -0.68
C PHE A 80 -2.27 2.87 -1.40
N GLY A 81 -2.89 3.72 -0.63
CA GLY A 81 -3.66 4.86 -1.11
C GLY A 81 -3.67 6.00 -0.10
N VAL A 82 -3.73 7.25 -0.58
CA VAL A 82 -3.83 8.47 0.25
C VAL A 82 -4.98 9.32 -0.25
N THR A 83 -5.75 9.90 0.68
CA THR A 83 -6.88 10.79 0.35
C THR A 83 -6.43 11.94 -0.54
N PRO A 84 -7.29 12.44 -1.45
CA PRO A 84 -6.91 13.47 -2.41
C PRO A 84 -6.26 14.70 -1.80
N ASP A 85 -6.81 15.21 -0.70
CA ASP A 85 -6.34 16.43 -0.02
C ASP A 85 -4.98 16.25 0.70
N GLU A 86 -4.57 15.01 0.88
CA GLU A 86 -3.32 14.65 1.56
C GLU A 86 -2.22 14.16 0.60
N ARG A 87 -2.48 14.21 -0.71
CA ARG A 87 -1.50 13.85 -1.75
C ARG A 87 -0.37 14.87 -1.86
N CYS A 88 0.71 14.45 -2.51
CA CYS A 88 1.90 15.28 -2.78
C CYS A 88 2.66 15.78 -1.55
N LYS A 89 2.33 15.29 -0.34
CA LYS A 89 3.00 15.62 0.93
C LYS A 89 4.06 14.60 1.37
N GLY A 90 4.30 13.56 0.56
CA GLY A 90 5.27 12.50 0.88
C GLY A 90 4.73 11.36 1.76
N TYR A 91 3.50 11.45 2.23
CA TYR A 91 2.90 10.49 3.17
C TYR A 91 2.84 9.06 2.65
N ALA A 92 2.47 8.87 1.38
CA ALA A 92 2.46 7.54 0.76
C ALA A 92 3.87 6.92 0.71
N THR A 93 4.89 7.70 0.40
CA THR A 93 6.28 7.24 0.36
C THR A 93 6.77 6.83 1.75
N GLU A 94 6.48 7.64 2.76
CA GLU A 94 6.85 7.32 4.15
C GLU A 94 6.10 6.09 4.65
N ALA A 95 4.78 6.00 4.43
CA ALA A 95 3.97 4.84 4.80
C ALA A 95 4.47 3.55 4.14
N THR A 96 4.81 3.61 2.84
CA THR A 96 5.39 2.48 2.11
C THR A 96 6.76 2.09 2.68
N SER A 97 7.60 3.05 3.06
CA SER A 97 8.89 2.76 3.71
C SER A 97 8.70 2.10 5.09
N ILE A 98 7.73 2.56 5.88
CA ILE A 98 7.40 1.96 7.19
C ILE A 98 6.97 0.50 7.03
N ILE A 99 6.08 0.20 6.07
CA ILE A 99 5.62 -1.18 5.88
C ILE A 99 6.75 -2.10 5.38
N ILE A 100 7.64 -1.61 4.53
CA ILE A 100 8.83 -2.35 4.09
C ILE A 100 9.73 -2.69 5.29
N ASP A 101 10.05 -1.69 6.11
CA ASP A 101 10.86 -1.89 7.32
C ASP A 101 10.21 -2.92 8.25
N TYR A 102 8.91 -2.78 8.51
CA TYR A 102 8.14 -3.70 9.33
C TYR A 102 8.21 -5.14 8.79
N LEU A 103 7.96 -5.30 7.49
CA LEU A 103 7.91 -6.62 6.88
C LEU A 103 9.28 -7.32 6.89
N PHE A 104 10.36 -6.63 6.57
CA PHE A 104 11.69 -7.21 6.60
C PHE A 104 12.24 -7.43 8.01
N LEU A 105 11.81 -6.66 9.00
CA LEU A 105 12.19 -6.85 10.39
C LEU A 105 11.46 -8.03 11.06
N THR A 106 10.21 -8.29 10.66
CA THR A 106 9.34 -9.23 11.39
C THR A 106 9.06 -10.54 10.64
N ASN A 107 9.43 -10.62 9.36
CA ASN A 107 9.18 -11.82 8.55
C ASN A 107 10.46 -12.25 7.82
N ASP A 108 10.64 -13.56 7.72
CA ASP A 108 11.70 -14.13 6.88
C ASP A 108 11.23 -14.22 5.42
N ILE A 109 11.23 -13.08 4.77
CA ILE A 109 10.88 -12.92 3.35
C ILE A 109 12.06 -12.33 2.59
N VAL A 110 12.26 -12.76 1.37
CA VAL A 110 13.37 -12.29 0.52
C VAL A 110 12.97 -11.20 -0.45
N ARG A 111 11.65 -11.00 -0.63
CA ARG A 111 11.11 -10.11 -1.66
C ARG A 111 9.77 -9.52 -1.22
N ILE A 112 9.59 -8.24 -1.48
CA ILE A 112 8.31 -7.54 -1.44
C ILE A 112 8.04 -6.99 -2.83
N GLN A 113 6.83 -7.17 -3.36
CA GLN A 113 6.45 -6.64 -4.65
C GLN A 113 5.27 -5.68 -4.57
N ALA A 114 5.10 -4.90 -5.61
CA ALA A 114 3.93 -4.06 -5.86
C ALA A 114 3.74 -3.93 -7.36
N ASP A 115 2.51 -3.67 -7.78
CA ASP A 115 2.24 -3.31 -9.16
C ASP A 115 1.41 -2.03 -9.23
N THR A 116 1.51 -1.34 -10.35
CA THR A 116 0.74 -0.13 -10.60
C THR A 116 0.53 0.09 -12.09
N GLY A 117 -0.62 0.67 -12.45
CA GLY A 117 -0.93 0.98 -13.84
C GLY A 117 0.18 1.80 -14.51
N THR A 118 0.44 1.51 -15.77
CA THR A 118 1.51 2.18 -16.55
C THR A 118 1.30 3.69 -16.69
N ASN A 119 0.07 4.16 -16.50
CA ASN A 119 -0.31 5.57 -16.51
C ASN A 119 -0.29 6.21 -15.10
N ASN A 120 -0.16 5.45 -14.02
CA ASN A 120 -0.16 5.96 -12.65
C ASN A 120 1.23 6.43 -12.21
N LYS A 121 1.66 7.58 -12.74
CA LYS A 121 2.98 8.17 -12.45
C LYS A 121 3.19 8.50 -10.97
N ALA A 122 2.11 8.82 -10.24
CA ALA A 122 2.21 9.13 -8.82
C ALA A 122 2.63 7.88 -8.01
N SER A 123 1.96 6.74 -8.20
CA SER A 123 2.33 5.48 -7.52
C SER A 123 3.71 4.99 -7.94
N GLN A 124 4.08 5.11 -9.23
CA GLN A 124 5.42 4.76 -9.69
C GLN A 124 6.50 5.53 -8.92
N ARG A 125 6.34 6.86 -8.77
CA ARG A 125 7.27 7.70 -7.99
C ARG A 125 7.33 7.33 -6.51
N VAL A 126 6.20 6.94 -5.92
CA VAL A 126 6.17 6.48 -4.52
C VAL A 126 7.00 5.21 -4.36
N LEU A 127 6.78 4.21 -5.23
CA LEU A 127 7.51 2.95 -5.21
C LEU A 127 9.02 3.16 -5.41
N GLU A 128 9.41 3.92 -6.41
CA GLU A 128 10.82 4.24 -6.70
C GLU A 128 11.50 4.95 -5.51
N LYS A 129 10.84 5.95 -4.91
CA LYS A 129 11.36 6.64 -3.71
C LYS A 129 11.42 5.75 -2.48
N ALA A 130 10.53 4.79 -2.35
CA ALA A 130 10.56 3.80 -1.26
C ALA A 130 11.69 2.75 -1.46
N GLY A 131 12.28 2.68 -2.65
CA GLY A 131 13.40 1.80 -2.96
C GLY A 131 13.07 0.60 -3.82
N PHE A 132 11.86 0.54 -4.40
CA PHE A 132 11.52 -0.51 -5.34
C PHE A 132 12.19 -0.29 -6.69
N CYS A 133 12.60 -1.38 -7.31
CA CYS A 133 13.09 -1.44 -8.68
C CYS A 133 11.96 -1.91 -9.61
N LYS A 134 11.83 -1.27 -10.76
CA LYS A 134 10.92 -1.71 -11.81
C LYS A 134 11.49 -2.94 -12.51
N GLU A 135 10.75 -4.04 -12.55
CA GLU A 135 11.18 -5.29 -13.17
C GLU A 135 10.64 -5.50 -14.59
N GLY A 136 9.42 -5.02 -14.85
CA GLY A 136 8.82 -5.25 -16.15
C GLY A 136 7.39 -4.76 -16.28
N THR A 137 6.75 -5.21 -17.37
CA THR A 137 5.35 -4.88 -17.70
C THR A 137 4.51 -6.14 -17.67
N ILE A 138 3.43 -6.11 -16.88
CA ILE A 138 2.38 -7.13 -16.92
C ILE A 138 1.34 -6.64 -17.89
N ARG A 139 1.28 -7.29 -19.06
CA ARG A 139 0.36 -6.90 -20.13
C ARG A 139 -1.07 -7.32 -19.81
N LYS A 140 -2.06 -6.45 -20.09
CA LYS A 140 -3.50 -6.70 -19.87
C LYS A 140 -3.79 -7.22 -18.46
N HIS A 141 -3.20 -6.58 -17.47
CA HIS A 141 -3.21 -7.03 -16.08
C HIS A 141 -4.58 -6.79 -15.41
N PHE A 142 -5.20 -5.66 -15.67
CA PHE A 142 -6.50 -5.32 -15.06
C PHE A 142 -7.43 -4.63 -16.06
N PHE A 143 -8.73 -4.79 -15.84
CA PHE A 143 -9.76 -4.13 -16.65
C PHE A 143 -10.21 -2.86 -15.95
N SER A 144 -10.18 -1.74 -16.66
CA SER A 144 -10.63 -0.44 -16.14
C SER A 144 -11.04 0.47 -17.29
N THR A 145 -12.11 1.24 -17.10
CA THR A 145 -12.64 2.19 -18.09
C THR A 145 -12.89 1.53 -19.47
N GLY A 146 -13.52 0.35 -19.45
CA GLY A 146 -13.87 -0.39 -20.66
C GLY A 146 -12.69 -1.01 -21.42
N LYS A 147 -11.49 -1.07 -20.83
CA LYS A 147 -10.28 -1.58 -21.48
C LYS A 147 -9.38 -2.38 -20.55
N TRP A 148 -8.70 -3.38 -21.11
CA TRP A 148 -7.58 -4.04 -20.47
C TRP A 148 -6.37 -3.12 -20.41
N ARG A 149 -5.79 -2.97 -19.24
CA ARG A 149 -4.66 -2.08 -18.95
C ARG A 149 -3.43 -2.88 -18.53
N ASP A 150 -2.29 -2.33 -18.84
CA ASP A 150 -1.00 -2.88 -18.42
C ASP A 150 -0.59 -2.28 -17.08
N SER A 151 0.15 -3.06 -16.28
CA SER A 151 0.82 -2.61 -15.06
C SER A 151 2.32 -2.74 -15.18
N PHE A 152 3.05 -1.92 -14.44
CA PHE A 152 4.45 -2.16 -14.14
C PHE A 152 4.57 -2.96 -12.85
N LEU A 153 5.39 -3.99 -12.89
CA LEU A 153 5.80 -4.75 -11.71
C LEU A 153 7.03 -4.09 -11.10
N TYR A 154 6.96 -3.89 -9.80
CA TYR A 154 8.04 -3.37 -8.97
C TYR A 154 8.36 -4.37 -7.86
N SER A 155 9.60 -4.42 -7.42
CA SER A 155 10.00 -5.19 -6.26
C SER A 155 11.13 -4.52 -5.48
N ILE A 156 11.28 -4.93 -4.24
CA ILE A 156 12.45 -4.69 -3.42
C ILE A 156 12.89 -6.00 -2.80
N LEU A 157 14.17 -6.33 -2.93
CA LEU A 157 14.76 -7.53 -2.36
C LEU A 157 15.33 -7.23 -0.97
N ARG A 158 15.39 -8.25 -0.09
CA ARG A 158 15.99 -8.12 1.24
C ARG A 158 17.43 -7.60 1.18
N GLU A 159 18.21 -8.04 0.22
CA GLU A 159 19.60 -7.61 0.04
C GLU A 159 19.74 -6.14 -0.40
N GLU A 160 18.69 -5.57 -1.02
CA GLU A 160 18.62 -4.15 -1.38
C GLU A 160 18.18 -3.29 -0.18
N TRP A 161 17.46 -3.88 0.76
CA TRP A 161 17.08 -3.25 2.03
C TRP A 161 18.18 -3.43 3.08
N LYS A 162 19.11 -2.48 3.15
CA LYS A 162 20.32 -2.58 4.00
C LYS A 162 20.05 -2.30 5.48
N ALA A 163 19.06 -1.49 5.81
CA ALA A 163 18.70 -1.10 7.17
C ALA A 163 17.33 -0.41 7.19
N PRO A 164 16.63 -0.41 8.33
CA PRO A 164 15.41 0.35 8.50
C PRO A 164 15.62 1.84 8.20
N LYS A 165 14.76 2.42 7.40
CA LYS A 165 14.81 3.85 7.03
C LYS A 165 14.00 4.71 8.00
N ILE A 166 12.90 4.17 8.50
CA ILE A 166 11.90 4.87 9.31
C ILE A 166 11.75 4.25 10.69
N LEU A 167 11.60 2.92 10.77
CA LEU A 167 11.44 2.21 12.04
C LEU A 167 12.79 2.04 12.75
N THR A 168 13.29 3.12 13.35
CA THR A 168 14.63 3.12 13.96
C THR A 168 14.63 2.85 15.46
N LYS A 169 13.46 2.86 16.13
CA LYS A 169 13.40 2.67 17.58
C LYS A 169 12.23 1.76 17.95
N VAL A 170 12.56 0.56 18.38
CA VAL A 170 11.73 -0.14 19.36
C VAL A 170 11.93 0.64 20.66
N LYS A 171 10.92 1.38 21.13
CA LYS A 171 10.95 1.90 22.51
C LYS A 171 10.97 0.66 23.40
N SER A 172 12.10 0.44 24.04
CA SER A 172 12.25 -0.49 25.16
C SER A 172 11.32 -0.10 26.30
#